data_e75bb96c44a2643ab24fbcaa4c2a3bb8
#
_entry.id   e75bb96c44a2643ab24fbcaa4c2a3bb8
#
_cell.length_a   1.000
_cell.length_b   1.000
_cell.length_c   1.000
_cell.angle_alpha   90.00
_cell.angle_beta   90.00
_cell.angle_gamma   90.00
#
_symmetry.space_group_name_H-M   'P 1'
#
loop_
_entity.id
_entity.type
_entity.pdbx_description
1 polymer ?
#
loop_
_entity_poly.entity_id
_entity_poly.type
_entity_poly.pdbx_seq_one_letter_code
_entity_poly.pdbx_strand_id
1 'polypeptide(L)'
;MKNRDFVFFHGYDSVIWRGYEKCGLLDRFSGVRSCQSLMLPDCQKFNALAAKGGELHSLITENGLPWYIDRLQGGAYIEEYPYDMKTVDSLGNFYGFQMHEWMSNMRSDYDKLKNLDASDWNERAIKKEILRQFPFENIFLEAATAKEYAECFPVPSCFEQLLDNARKLFYMRMKFTSGRLLPCDSAMMAPNLEFKLGAQRIMPEIGAQTPGANIQLAYARGMSKAYKKSFGAYYEPWGGRPFSVCNYHANGENEWNIKGGDFPFESTGCNGGSSRSLHERILIYAYLSGAEFISEEWGVYNTFYDSKDFVLSPYGEVKRGFLRFVEKYRAGEFFAPVAIVLPEDMPVLPSRDCGEWLGETPYKDLQRQKKYTSACHGIDELMGASCSRYGNEKKTLINSDIPDAFDIIHADCESVFGEYKYLVDLSGDSAFAEKHQNAVDAEEAKRLIKEIMPIWVTGGVHWFIGKISDGWYLTVFNNDGIDKSVDGGEVQIKDARRVAVIDIKNRSSLTGLEGCRDITLTDGKYCVPIDAGDYFFAKIV
;
A
#
# COMPACT_ATOMS: atom_id res chain seq x y z
N MET A 1 -9.57 -26.70 5.38
CA MET A 1 -8.53 -25.68 5.20
C MET A 1 -8.16 -25.16 6.58
N LYS A 2 -6.86 -25.12 6.93
CA LYS A 2 -6.44 -24.38 8.14
C LYS A 2 -6.67 -22.90 7.84
N ASN A 3 -7.47 -22.20 8.62
CA ASN A 3 -7.62 -20.76 8.54
C ASN A 3 -6.22 -20.14 8.69
N ARG A 4 -5.65 -19.65 7.59
CA ARG A 4 -4.45 -18.83 7.61
C ARG A 4 -4.93 -17.41 7.87
N ASP A 5 -4.60 -16.89 9.05
CA ASP A 5 -5.02 -15.55 9.46
C ASP A 5 -4.21 -14.44 8.73
N PHE A 6 -3.11 -14.81 8.03
CA PHE A 6 -2.23 -13.89 7.33
C PHE A 6 -1.44 -14.62 6.22
N VAL A 7 -1.06 -13.89 5.16
CA VAL A 7 -0.20 -14.40 4.06
C VAL A 7 0.86 -13.39 3.68
N PHE A 8 2.11 -13.84 3.58
CA PHE A 8 3.19 -13.10 2.94
C PHE A 8 3.49 -13.70 1.57
N PHE A 9 3.28 -12.93 0.51
CA PHE A 9 3.51 -13.39 -0.85
C PHE A 9 4.95 -13.16 -1.29
N HIS A 10 5.67 -14.24 -1.46
CA HIS A 10 7.02 -14.22 -2.03
C HIS A 10 6.96 -14.24 -3.55
N GLY A 11 7.80 -13.44 -4.19
CA GLY A 11 7.95 -13.48 -5.65
C GLY A 11 8.50 -14.83 -6.11
N TYR A 12 7.85 -15.42 -7.12
CA TYR A 12 8.26 -16.70 -7.65
C TYR A 12 9.28 -16.58 -8.78
N ASP A 13 10.39 -17.20 -8.56
CA ASP A 13 11.36 -17.64 -9.56
C ASP A 13 11.92 -18.96 -9.04
N SER A 14 12.08 -19.95 -9.92
CA SER A 14 12.45 -21.32 -9.52
C SER A 14 13.82 -21.41 -8.82
N VAL A 15 14.74 -20.51 -9.13
CA VAL A 15 16.04 -20.43 -8.48
C VAL A 15 15.92 -19.72 -7.14
N ILE A 16 15.26 -18.59 -7.11
CA ILE A 16 15.09 -17.76 -5.91
C ILE A 16 14.24 -18.47 -4.86
N TRP A 17 13.22 -19.21 -5.28
CA TRP A 17 12.38 -19.98 -4.35
C TRP A 17 13.19 -20.96 -3.49
N ARG A 18 14.17 -21.65 -4.09
CA ARG A 18 15.11 -22.49 -3.33
C ARG A 18 15.95 -21.70 -2.33
N GLY A 19 16.25 -20.46 -2.65
CA GLY A 19 16.92 -19.54 -1.73
C GLY A 19 16.04 -19.22 -0.52
N TYR A 20 14.76 -18.93 -0.73
CA TYR A 20 13.82 -18.72 0.37
C TYR A 20 13.74 -19.92 1.30
N GLU A 21 13.64 -21.13 0.74
CA GLU A 21 13.63 -22.37 1.49
C GLU A 21 14.94 -22.56 2.29
N LYS A 22 16.09 -22.43 1.62
CA LYS A 22 17.42 -22.56 2.25
C LYS A 22 17.64 -21.58 3.40
N CYS A 23 17.13 -20.37 3.29
CA CYS A 23 17.30 -19.30 4.27
C CYS A 23 16.19 -19.24 5.33
N GLY A 24 15.23 -20.18 5.30
CA GLY A 24 14.15 -20.25 6.27
C GLY A 24 13.17 -19.06 6.18
N LEU A 25 12.92 -18.59 4.96
CA LEU A 25 11.92 -17.54 4.69
C LEU A 25 10.54 -18.12 4.34
N LEU A 26 10.45 -19.43 4.13
CA LEU A 26 9.17 -20.09 3.87
C LEU A 26 8.62 -20.68 5.17
N ASP A 27 7.38 -20.36 5.45
CA ASP A 27 6.66 -20.80 6.63
C ASP A 27 5.18 -21.05 6.32
N ARG A 28 4.37 -21.24 7.35
CA ARG A 28 2.92 -21.45 7.23
C ARG A 28 2.17 -20.23 6.66
N PHE A 29 2.78 -19.05 6.65
CA PHE A 29 2.19 -17.80 6.14
C PHE A 29 2.58 -17.54 4.68
N SER A 30 3.47 -18.34 4.12
CA SER A 30 3.96 -18.13 2.77
C SER A 30 2.89 -18.32 1.71
N GLY A 31 2.90 -17.42 0.73
CA GLY A 31 2.13 -17.47 -0.50
C GLY A 31 3.02 -17.20 -1.71
N VAL A 32 2.48 -17.36 -2.90
CA VAL A 32 3.19 -17.22 -4.17
C VAL A 32 2.69 -16.00 -4.93
N ARG A 33 3.56 -15.05 -5.20
CA ARG A 33 3.39 -14.03 -6.22
C ARG A 33 4.00 -14.52 -7.52
N SER A 34 3.17 -14.84 -8.49
CA SER A 34 3.60 -15.41 -9.76
C SER A 34 3.60 -14.37 -10.86
N CYS A 35 4.51 -14.50 -11.80
CA CYS A 35 4.69 -13.60 -12.93
C CYS A 35 5.04 -12.17 -12.50
N GLN A 36 6.21 -11.70 -12.89
CA GLN A 36 6.69 -10.36 -12.53
C GLN A 36 6.92 -9.49 -13.75
N SER A 37 6.60 -10.01 -14.90
CA SER A 37 6.89 -9.33 -16.15
C SER A 37 5.65 -9.09 -16.95
N LEU A 38 5.74 -8.05 -17.68
CA LEU A 38 4.75 -7.45 -18.54
C LEU A 38 4.72 -8.04 -19.94
N MET A 39 5.53 -9.05 -20.22
CA MET A 39 5.75 -9.52 -21.60
C MET A 39 5.05 -10.83 -21.88
N LEU A 40 4.51 -10.98 -23.08
CA LEU A 40 3.88 -12.23 -23.53
C LEU A 40 4.73 -13.49 -23.27
N PRO A 41 6.05 -13.50 -23.49
CA PRO A 41 6.88 -14.67 -23.17
C PRO A 41 6.78 -15.12 -21.72
N ASP A 42 6.53 -14.19 -20.79
CA ASP A 42 6.41 -14.52 -19.38
C ASP A 42 5.06 -15.14 -19.04
N CYS A 43 3.99 -14.72 -19.70
CA CYS A 43 2.70 -15.39 -19.62
C CYS A 43 2.76 -16.82 -20.16
N GLN A 44 3.47 -17.04 -21.26
CA GLN A 44 3.69 -18.37 -21.82
C GLN A 44 4.54 -19.24 -20.89
N LYS A 45 5.60 -18.68 -20.31
CA LYS A 45 6.40 -19.35 -19.28
C LYS A 45 5.56 -19.69 -18.06
N PHE A 46 4.74 -18.76 -17.59
CA PHE A 46 3.80 -19.01 -16.49
C PHE A 46 2.87 -20.18 -16.81
N ASN A 47 2.21 -20.18 -17.96
CA ASN A 47 1.29 -21.23 -18.37
C ASN A 47 1.97 -22.61 -18.39
N ALA A 48 3.21 -22.70 -18.85
CA ALA A 48 3.98 -23.93 -18.83
C ALA A 48 4.33 -24.41 -17.42
N LEU A 49 4.72 -23.49 -16.53
CA LEU A 49 5.04 -23.80 -15.13
C LEU A 49 3.79 -24.18 -14.31
N ALA A 50 2.65 -23.55 -14.62
CA ALA A 50 1.39 -23.74 -13.92
C ALA A 50 0.57 -24.93 -14.44
N ALA A 51 0.87 -25.45 -15.63
CA ALA A 51 0.23 -26.64 -16.19
C ALA A 51 0.47 -27.87 -15.30
N LYS A 52 -0.44 -28.83 -15.34
CA LYS A 52 -0.35 -30.08 -14.56
C LYS A 52 1.00 -30.77 -14.80
N GLY A 53 1.75 -30.98 -13.72
CA GLY A 53 3.10 -31.52 -13.74
C GLY A 53 4.20 -30.46 -13.90
N GLY A 54 3.82 -29.20 -14.03
CA GLY A 54 4.78 -28.10 -13.99
C GLY A 54 5.22 -27.77 -12.58
N GLU A 55 6.35 -27.08 -12.45
CA GLU A 55 6.99 -26.79 -11.16
C GLU A 55 6.10 -25.92 -10.25
N LEU A 56 5.49 -24.86 -10.80
CA LEU A 56 4.60 -23.97 -10.06
C LEU A 56 3.29 -24.69 -9.66
N HIS A 57 2.76 -25.56 -10.55
CA HIS A 57 1.61 -26.39 -10.24
C HIS A 57 1.87 -27.25 -9.00
N SER A 58 2.97 -28.00 -9.01
CA SER A 58 3.34 -28.87 -7.90
C SER A 58 3.53 -28.07 -6.62
N LEU A 59 4.26 -26.97 -6.69
CA LEU A 59 4.49 -26.08 -5.56
C LEU A 59 3.19 -25.60 -4.89
N ILE A 60 2.25 -25.11 -5.69
CA ILE A 60 0.98 -24.57 -5.17
C ILE A 60 0.09 -25.69 -4.63
N THR A 61 -0.09 -26.78 -5.40
CA THR A 61 -1.06 -27.82 -5.05
C THR A 61 -0.60 -28.72 -3.91
N GLU A 62 0.66 -29.12 -3.88
CA GLU A 62 1.20 -30.01 -2.85
C GLU A 62 1.28 -29.31 -1.49
N ASN A 63 1.57 -28.02 -1.48
CA ASN A 63 1.67 -27.23 -0.25
C ASN A 63 0.38 -26.45 0.07
N GLY A 64 -0.62 -26.45 -0.81
CA GLY A 64 -1.86 -25.70 -0.64
C GLY A 64 -1.62 -24.19 -0.48
N LEU A 65 -0.64 -23.65 -1.21
CA LEU A 65 -0.24 -22.25 -1.06
C LEU A 65 -1.28 -21.30 -1.64
N PRO A 66 -1.59 -20.17 -0.98
CA PRO A 66 -2.29 -19.07 -1.61
C PRO A 66 -1.38 -18.44 -2.65
N TRP A 67 -1.97 -17.90 -3.71
CA TRP A 67 -1.21 -17.31 -4.80
C TRP A 67 -2.02 -16.26 -5.56
N TYR A 68 -1.31 -15.37 -6.24
CA TYR A 68 -1.91 -14.41 -7.17
C TYR A 68 -1.00 -14.19 -8.37
N ILE A 69 -1.55 -13.63 -9.45
CA ILE A 69 -0.81 -13.21 -10.63
C ILE A 69 -0.48 -11.74 -10.48
N ASP A 70 0.80 -11.46 -10.41
CA ASP A 70 1.35 -10.12 -10.36
C ASP A 70 1.22 -9.46 -11.74
N ARG A 71 0.72 -8.23 -11.75
CA ARG A 71 0.55 -7.41 -12.95
C ARG A 71 -0.23 -8.09 -14.07
N LEU A 72 -1.53 -7.90 -14.05
CA LEU A 72 -2.38 -8.28 -15.17
C LEU A 72 -1.98 -7.50 -16.41
N GLN A 73 -1.35 -8.20 -17.32
CA GLN A 73 -0.72 -7.59 -18.45
C GLN A 73 -1.64 -7.40 -19.63
N GLY A 74 -1.34 -6.32 -20.34
CA GLY A 74 -1.93 -5.99 -21.59
C GLY A 74 -1.80 -7.08 -22.63
N GLY A 75 -2.71 -8.03 -22.60
CA GLY A 75 -2.98 -8.89 -23.72
C GLY A 75 -3.66 -8.14 -24.87
N ALA A 76 -3.63 -6.83 -24.85
CA ALA A 76 -4.29 -5.94 -25.80
C ALA A 76 -3.94 -6.19 -27.27
N TYR A 77 -2.81 -6.80 -27.47
CA TYR A 77 -2.32 -7.14 -28.81
C TYR A 77 -2.50 -8.60 -29.17
N ILE A 78 -3.21 -9.34 -28.32
CA ILE A 78 -3.36 -10.77 -28.48
C ILE A 78 -4.85 -11.04 -28.56
N GLU A 79 -5.29 -11.65 -29.63
CA GLU A 79 -6.68 -12.06 -29.84
C GLU A 79 -7.15 -13.04 -28.74
N GLU A 80 -6.20 -13.71 -28.09
CA GLU A 80 -6.45 -14.67 -27.04
C GLU A 80 -5.82 -14.22 -25.72
N TYR A 81 -6.47 -14.61 -24.63
CA TYR A 81 -5.98 -14.33 -23.30
C TYR A 81 -4.65 -15.06 -23.02
N PRO A 82 -3.61 -14.37 -22.54
CA PRO A 82 -2.28 -14.97 -22.42
C PRO A 82 -2.18 -16.03 -21.32
N TYR A 83 -3.10 -16.05 -20.37
CA TYR A 83 -3.13 -17.03 -19.28
C TYR A 83 -4.12 -18.16 -19.57
N ASP A 84 -3.74 -19.39 -19.29
CA ASP A 84 -4.66 -20.51 -19.31
C ASP A 84 -5.58 -20.49 -18.09
N MET A 85 -6.78 -19.93 -18.27
CA MET A 85 -7.76 -19.77 -17.19
C MET A 85 -8.21 -21.10 -16.58
N LYS A 86 -8.23 -22.21 -17.34
CA LYS A 86 -8.56 -23.53 -16.80
C LYS A 86 -7.49 -24.01 -15.83
N THR A 87 -6.23 -23.76 -16.16
CA THR A 87 -5.11 -24.02 -15.27
C THR A 87 -5.19 -23.16 -14.03
N VAL A 88 -5.42 -21.85 -14.16
CA VAL A 88 -5.62 -20.94 -13.04
C VAL A 88 -6.72 -21.44 -12.09
N ASP A 89 -7.86 -21.83 -12.65
CA ASP A 89 -9.00 -22.35 -11.88
C ASP A 89 -8.68 -23.66 -11.15
N SER A 90 -7.85 -24.51 -11.74
CA SER A 90 -7.50 -25.81 -11.19
C SER A 90 -6.57 -25.77 -10.00
N LEU A 91 -5.78 -24.71 -9.85
CA LEU A 91 -4.78 -24.58 -8.78
C LEU A 91 -5.38 -24.30 -7.40
N GLY A 92 -6.56 -23.68 -7.34
CA GLY A 92 -7.19 -23.29 -6.07
C GLY A 92 -6.45 -22.16 -5.33
N ASN A 93 -6.99 -21.72 -4.20
CA ASN A 93 -6.41 -20.70 -3.32
C ASN A 93 -5.93 -19.41 -4.03
N PHE A 94 -6.58 -19.06 -5.11
CA PHE A 94 -6.25 -17.92 -5.95
C PHE A 94 -6.79 -16.61 -5.38
N TYR A 95 -5.93 -15.63 -5.16
CA TYR A 95 -6.28 -14.31 -4.62
C TYR A 95 -6.73 -13.33 -5.69
N GLY A 96 -6.24 -13.45 -6.91
CA GLY A 96 -6.68 -12.63 -8.03
C GLY A 96 -5.58 -12.28 -9.02
N PHE A 97 -5.96 -11.46 -9.98
CA PHE A 97 -5.07 -10.83 -10.94
C PHE A 97 -4.80 -9.41 -10.49
N GLN A 98 -3.57 -9.09 -10.14
CA GLN A 98 -3.19 -7.74 -9.73
C GLN A 98 -3.37 -6.77 -10.90
N MET A 99 -4.17 -5.75 -10.70
CA MET A 99 -4.28 -4.60 -11.57
C MET A 99 -3.41 -3.48 -11.00
N HIS A 100 -2.14 -3.48 -11.41
CA HIS A 100 -1.09 -2.67 -10.81
C HIS A 100 -1.19 -1.21 -11.24
N GLU A 101 -1.11 -0.28 -10.30
CA GLU A 101 -1.12 1.18 -10.48
C GLU A 101 -2.14 1.69 -11.52
N TRP A 102 -3.31 1.11 -11.54
CA TRP A 102 -4.23 1.22 -12.67
C TRP A 102 -4.70 2.65 -12.94
N MET A 103 -4.94 3.44 -11.91
CA MET A 103 -5.32 4.85 -12.07
C MET A 103 -4.11 5.70 -12.50
N SER A 104 -2.95 5.46 -11.92
CA SER A 104 -1.71 6.17 -12.23
C SER A 104 -1.26 5.90 -13.65
N ASN A 105 -1.28 4.63 -14.05
CA ASN A 105 -0.91 4.22 -15.41
C ASN A 105 -1.90 4.75 -16.46
N MET A 106 -3.18 4.73 -16.16
CA MET A 106 -4.18 5.32 -17.05
C MET A 106 -3.92 6.81 -17.29
N ARG A 107 -3.52 7.56 -16.26
CA ARG A 107 -3.13 8.95 -16.38
C ARG A 107 -1.92 9.12 -17.28
N SER A 108 -0.86 8.34 -17.02
CA SER A 108 0.36 8.36 -17.84
C SER A 108 0.06 8.07 -19.32
N ASP A 109 -0.87 7.17 -19.59
CA ASP A 109 -1.29 6.83 -20.95
C ASP A 109 -1.97 8.02 -21.64
N TYR A 110 -2.82 8.76 -20.95
CA TYR A 110 -3.45 9.96 -21.50
C TYR A 110 -2.45 11.07 -21.80
N ASP A 111 -1.43 11.25 -20.97
CA ASP A 111 -0.39 12.24 -21.21
C ASP A 111 0.42 11.90 -22.45
N LYS A 112 0.70 10.62 -22.68
CA LYS A 112 1.35 10.15 -23.91
C LYS A 112 0.46 10.36 -25.13
N LEU A 113 -0.84 10.06 -25.02
CA LEU A 113 -1.80 10.26 -26.11
C LEU A 113 -1.96 11.74 -26.48
N LYS A 114 -1.95 12.66 -25.52
CA LYS A 114 -2.02 14.10 -25.77
C LYS A 114 -0.82 14.62 -26.57
N ASN A 115 0.34 14.01 -26.39
CA ASN A 115 1.58 14.42 -27.03
C ASN A 115 1.81 13.75 -28.38
N LEU A 116 0.97 12.80 -28.77
CA LEU A 116 0.99 12.23 -30.11
C LEU A 116 0.32 13.19 -31.08
N ASP A 117 1.04 13.67 -32.07
CA ASP A 117 0.45 14.46 -33.17
C ASP A 117 -0.57 13.61 -33.93
N ALA A 118 -1.79 14.10 -34.04
CA ALA A 118 -2.87 13.39 -34.71
C ALA A 118 -2.55 13.10 -36.20
N SER A 119 -1.61 13.83 -36.80
CA SER A 119 -1.12 13.58 -38.17
C SER A 119 -0.19 12.36 -38.26
N ASP A 120 0.46 11.97 -37.15
CA ASP A 120 1.43 10.88 -37.08
C ASP A 120 0.83 9.55 -36.62
N TRP A 121 -0.48 9.44 -36.57
CA TRP A 121 -1.20 8.21 -36.24
C TRP A 121 -0.95 7.09 -37.27
N ASN A 122 0.29 6.88 -37.58
CA ASN A 122 0.72 5.69 -38.29
C ASN A 122 0.62 4.51 -37.33
N GLU A 123 -0.38 3.67 -37.49
CA GLU A 123 -0.65 2.49 -36.66
C GLU A 123 0.61 1.70 -36.31
N ARG A 124 1.55 1.63 -37.25
CA ARG A 124 2.78 0.87 -37.10
C ARG A 124 3.78 1.56 -36.17
N ALA A 125 3.86 2.87 -36.23
CA ALA A 125 4.75 3.66 -35.36
C ALA A 125 4.19 3.73 -33.94
N ILE A 126 2.90 3.93 -33.81
CA ILE A 126 2.20 3.96 -32.50
C ILE A 126 2.28 2.60 -31.84
N LYS A 127 1.95 1.52 -32.55
CA LYS A 127 2.02 0.16 -32.02
C LYS A 127 3.46 -0.22 -31.60
N LYS A 128 4.46 0.23 -32.35
CA LYS A 128 5.87 0.00 -32.03
C LYS A 128 6.32 0.82 -30.83
N GLU A 129 5.89 2.06 -30.72
CA GLU A 129 6.22 2.93 -29.59
C GLU A 129 5.50 2.50 -28.31
N ILE A 130 4.26 2.13 -28.43
CA ILE A 130 3.45 1.56 -27.36
C ILE A 130 4.07 0.27 -26.83
N LEU A 131 4.45 -0.66 -27.70
CA LEU A 131 5.10 -1.91 -27.30
C LEU A 131 6.52 -1.68 -26.69
N ARG A 132 7.17 -0.59 -27.06
CA ARG A 132 8.52 -0.27 -26.61
C ARG A 132 8.58 0.39 -25.23
N GLN A 133 7.53 1.10 -24.82
CA GLN A 133 7.54 1.95 -23.63
C GLN A 133 6.67 1.49 -22.47
N PHE A 134 6.07 0.31 -22.53
CA PHE A 134 5.07 -0.17 -21.56
C PHE A 134 3.85 0.74 -21.36
N PRO A 135 3.34 1.38 -22.34
CA PRO A 135 2.52 2.54 -22.06
C PRO A 135 1.05 2.29 -21.88
N PHE A 136 0.51 1.13 -22.15
CA PHE A 136 -0.93 0.91 -22.12
C PHE A 136 -1.29 -0.39 -21.40
N GLU A 137 -0.56 -0.67 -20.33
CA GLU A 137 -0.73 -1.91 -19.58
C GLU A 137 -2.16 -2.18 -19.13
N ASN A 138 -2.89 -1.12 -18.86
CA ASN A 138 -4.22 -1.24 -18.32
C ASN A 138 -5.33 -1.12 -19.35
N ILE A 139 -5.07 -0.56 -20.51
CA ILE A 139 -6.11 -0.02 -21.35
C ILE A 139 -6.42 -0.90 -22.57
N PHE A 140 -5.49 -1.64 -23.10
CA PHE A 140 -5.56 -2.22 -24.44
C PHE A 140 -6.23 -3.57 -24.62
N LEU A 141 -6.97 -4.07 -23.69
CA LEU A 141 -7.50 -5.43 -23.80
C LEU A 141 -8.52 -5.67 -24.91
N GLU A 142 -9.14 -4.63 -25.43
CA GLU A 142 -10.18 -4.77 -26.44
C GLU A 142 -9.97 -3.90 -27.69
N ALA A 143 -8.84 -3.19 -27.79
CA ALA A 143 -8.53 -2.37 -28.95
C ALA A 143 -7.42 -3.01 -29.79
N ALA A 144 -7.70 -3.38 -31.01
CA ALA A 144 -6.72 -3.93 -31.94
C ALA A 144 -5.77 -2.87 -32.49
N THR A 145 -6.15 -1.58 -32.41
CA THR A 145 -5.39 -0.46 -32.93
C THR A 145 -5.41 0.73 -31.96
N ALA A 146 -4.42 1.61 -32.07
CA ALA A 146 -4.40 2.85 -31.30
C ALA A 146 -5.61 3.75 -31.59
N LYS A 147 -6.16 3.66 -32.81
CA LYS A 147 -7.35 4.40 -33.21
C LYS A 147 -8.60 3.87 -32.49
N GLU A 148 -8.82 2.58 -32.51
CA GLU A 148 -9.93 1.94 -31.78
C GLU A 148 -9.81 2.21 -30.29
N TYR A 149 -8.59 2.19 -29.77
CA TYR A 149 -8.33 2.56 -28.40
C TYR A 149 -8.77 4.00 -28.09
N ALA A 150 -8.32 4.99 -28.89
CA ALA A 150 -8.69 6.38 -28.71
C ALA A 150 -10.21 6.62 -28.84
N GLU A 151 -10.90 5.83 -29.66
CA GLU A 151 -12.36 5.86 -29.77
C GLU A 151 -13.04 5.29 -28.52
N CYS A 152 -12.50 4.21 -27.95
CA CYS A 152 -13.01 3.60 -26.71
C CYS A 152 -12.72 4.42 -25.46
N PHE A 153 -11.55 5.02 -25.39
CA PHE A 153 -11.05 5.78 -24.26
C PHE A 153 -10.56 7.16 -24.71
N PRO A 154 -11.47 8.06 -25.06
CA PRO A 154 -11.09 9.39 -25.52
C PRO A 154 -10.30 10.11 -24.41
N VAL A 155 -9.31 10.90 -24.83
CA VAL A 155 -8.54 11.74 -23.89
C VAL A 155 -9.53 12.63 -23.12
N PRO A 156 -9.58 12.52 -21.77
CA PRO A 156 -10.57 13.24 -20.99
C PRO A 156 -10.28 14.74 -21.00
N SER A 157 -11.32 15.53 -21.17
CA SER A 157 -11.26 16.99 -21.04
C SER A 157 -11.59 17.47 -19.62
N CYS A 158 -12.07 16.59 -18.77
CA CYS A 158 -12.40 16.85 -17.38
C CYS A 158 -12.32 15.60 -16.52
N PHE A 159 -12.27 15.80 -15.21
CA PHE A 159 -12.14 14.71 -14.24
C PHE A 159 -13.28 13.69 -14.32
N GLU A 160 -14.51 14.14 -14.55
CA GLU A 160 -15.66 13.23 -14.67
C GLU A 160 -15.50 12.26 -15.84
N GLN A 161 -14.96 12.73 -16.97
CA GLN A 161 -14.66 11.86 -18.12
C GLN A 161 -13.51 10.89 -17.82
N LEU A 162 -12.48 11.35 -17.11
CA LEU A 162 -11.40 10.48 -16.63
C LEU A 162 -11.95 9.35 -15.77
N LEU A 163 -12.85 9.69 -14.84
CA LEU A 163 -13.47 8.73 -13.96
C LEU A 163 -14.38 7.74 -14.69
N ASP A 164 -15.12 8.19 -15.70
CA ASP A 164 -15.95 7.32 -16.53
C ASP A 164 -15.09 6.32 -17.33
N ASN A 165 -13.98 6.79 -17.87
CA ASN A 165 -13.00 5.92 -18.51
C ASN A 165 -12.40 4.91 -17.52
N ALA A 166 -12.06 5.35 -16.31
CA ALA A 166 -11.55 4.48 -15.26
C ALA A 166 -12.55 3.38 -14.87
N ARG A 167 -13.82 3.73 -14.68
CA ARG A 167 -14.89 2.77 -14.40
C ARG A 167 -15.06 1.75 -15.53
N LYS A 168 -15.05 2.23 -16.77
CA LYS A 168 -15.15 1.40 -17.96
C LYS A 168 -14.00 0.40 -18.03
N LEU A 169 -12.77 0.87 -17.84
CA LEU A 169 -11.59 0.04 -17.83
C LEU A 169 -11.67 -1.05 -16.75
N PHE A 170 -12.00 -0.64 -15.52
CA PHE A 170 -12.13 -1.58 -14.41
C PHE A 170 -13.19 -2.65 -14.69
N TYR A 171 -14.33 -2.24 -15.21
CA TYR A 171 -15.41 -3.17 -15.59
C TYR A 171 -14.98 -4.17 -16.67
N MET A 172 -14.26 -3.71 -17.68
CA MET A 172 -13.72 -4.59 -18.72
C MET A 172 -12.76 -5.62 -18.14
N ARG A 173 -11.86 -5.17 -17.24
CA ARG A 173 -10.92 -6.07 -16.55
C ARG A 173 -11.62 -7.07 -15.63
N MET A 174 -12.65 -6.62 -14.91
CA MET A 174 -13.48 -7.51 -14.08
C MET A 174 -14.15 -8.59 -14.92
N LYS A 175 -14.76 -8.22 -16.04
CA LYS A 175 -15.37 -9.18 -16.97
C LYS A 175 -14.34 -10.18 -17.49
N PHE A 176 -13.19 -9.69 -17.90
CA PHE A 176 -12.12 -10.48 -18.47
C PHE A 176 -11.52 -11.48 -17.47
N THR A 177 -11.37 -11.11 -16.21
CA THR A 177 -10.85 -11.97 -15.14
C THR A 177 -11.93 -12.78 -14.43
N SER A 178 -13.15 -12.78 -14.93
CA SER A 178 -14.30 -13.42 -14.27
C SER A 178 -14.49 -12.96 -12.83
N GLY A 179 -14.35 -11.65 -12.59
CA GLY A 179 -14.53 -11.02 -11.28
C GLY A 179 -13.35 -11.16 -10.30
N ARG A 180 -12.19 -11.62 -10.77
CA ARG A 180 -11.03 -11.91 -9.90
C ARG A 180 -9.92 -10.86 -9.97
N LEU A 181 -10.28 -9.58 -10.08
CA LEU A 181 -9.30 -8.50 -9.94
C LEU A 181 -8.83 -8.33 -8.50
N LEU A 182 -7.55 -8.01 -8.38
CA LEU A 182 -6.88 -7.57 -7.17
C LEU A 182 -6.29 -6.19 -7.46
N PRO A 183 -7.06 -5.11 -7.32
CA PRO A 183 -6.57 -3.77 -7.62
C PRO A 183 -5.48 -3.37 -6.65
N CYS A 184 -4.46 -2.70 -7.20
CA CYS A 184 -3.28 -2.22 -6.53
C CYS A 184 -2.98 -0.82 -7.05
N ASP A 185 -3.16 0.19 -6.22
CA ASP A 185 -2.95 1.58 -6.63
C ASP A 185 -2.11 2.35 -5.61
N SER A 186 -1.15 3.14 -6.09
CA SER A 186 -0.20 3.86 -5.26
C SER A 186 -0.51 5.35 -5.17
N ALA A 187 -0.61 6.02 -6.30
CA ALA A 187 -0.73 7.48 -6.36
C ALA A 187 -2.16 7.97 -6.13
N MET A 188 -3.14 7.11 -6.28
CA MET A 188 -4.55 7.41 -6.07
C MET A 188 -5.23 6.29 -5.30
N MET A 189 -5.69 6.60 -4.11
CA MET A 189 -6.37 5.62 -3.28
C MET A 189 -7.84 5.56 -3.68
N ALA A 190 -8.29 4.41 -4.13
CA ALA A 190 -9.64 4.21 -4.64
C ALA A 190 -10.43 3.05 -3.99
N PRO A 191 -10.21 2.66 -2.73
CA PRO A 191 -10.84 1.49 -2.11
C PRO A 191 -12.37 1.46 -2.23
N ASN A 192 -13.03 2.61 -2.06
CA ASN A 192 -14.48 2.70 -2.21
C ASN A 192 -14.93 2.42 -3.65
N LEU A 193 -14.26 3.03 -4.63
CA LEU A 193 -14.56 2.82 -6.05
C LEU A 193 -14.31 1.36 -6.44
N GLU A 194 -13.19 0.80 -6.04
CA GLU A 194 -12.80 -0.58 -6.33
C GLU A 194 -13.80 -1.60 -5.79
N PHE A 195 -14.24 -1.42 -4.55
CA PHE A 195 -15.27 -2.28 -3.96
C PHE A 195 -16.65 -2.09 -4.61
N LYS A 196 -17.04 -0.85 -4.91
CA LYS A 196 -18.29 -0.56 -5.66
C LYS A 196 -18.28 -1.20 -7.05
N LEU A 197 -17.15 -1.25 -7.70
CA LEU A 197 -16.97 -1.89 -9.00
C LEU A 197 -16.82 -3.42 -8.93
N GLY A 198 -16.83 -3.99 -7.75
CA GLY A 198 -16.94 -5.44 -7.55
C GLY A 198 -15.70 -6.16 -7.06
N ALA A 199 -14.58 -5.48 -6.82
CA ALA A 199 -13.41 -6.11 -6.23
C ALA A 199 -13.77 -6.87 -4.95
N GLN A 200 -13.20 -8.06 -4.77
CA GLN A 200 -13.39 -8.87 -3.57
C GLN A 200 -12.29 -8.63 -2.53
N ARG A 201 -11.13 -8.21 -3.01
CA ARG A 201 -9.95 -7.81 -2.24
C ARG A 201 -9.33 -6.60 -2.89
N ILE A 202 -8.66 -5.80 -2.09
CA ILE A 202 -7.86 -4.67 -2.54
C ILE A 202 -6.46 -4.78 -1.95
N MET A 203 -5.50 -4.15 -2.58
CA MET A 203 -4.10 -4.19 -2.14
C MET A 203 -3.46 -2.82 -2.41
N PRO A 204 -3.66 -1.81 -1.53
CA PRO A 204 -3.01 -0.52 -1.71
C PRO A 204 -1.49 -0.69 -1.79
N GLU A 205 -0.89 0.03 -2.72
CA GLU A 205 0.55 0.07 -2.89
C GLU A 205 1.15 1.19 -2.04
N ILE A 206 2.07 0.81 -1.21
CA ILE A 206 2.81 1.70 -0.33
C ILE A 206 4.21 1.85 -0.88
N GLY A 207 4.47 2.96 -1.56
CA GLY A 207 5.81 3.26 -2.05
C GLY A 207 6.69 3.88 -0.95
N ALA A 208 7.96 3.51 -0.92
CA ALA A 208 8.92 4.04 0.06
C ALA A 208 9.07 5.56 0.04
N GLN A 209 8.70 6.21 -1.04
CA GLN A 209 8.70 7.67 -1.20
C GLN A 209 7.30 8.25 -1.34
N THR A 210 6.27 7.44 -1.27
CA THR A 210 4.88 7.91 -1.34
C THR A 210 4.42 8.33 0.05
N PRO A 211 3.95 9.56 0.25
CA PRO A 211 3.48 10.01 1.56
C PRO A 211 2.16 9.36 1.95
N GLY A 212 1.92 9.28 3.26
CA GLY A 212 0.61 8.96 3.79
C GLY A 212 0.26 7.47 3.81
N ALA A 213 1.20 6.59 4.10
CA ALA A 213 0.92 5.16 4.30
C ALA A 213 -0.16 4.90 5.37
N ASN A 214 -0.21 5.73 6.41
CA ASN A 214 -1.24 5.67 7.43
C ASN A 214 -2.64 5.98 6.85
N ILE A 215 -2.74 6.94 5.93
CA ILE A 215 -3.99 7.27 5.24
C ILE A 215 -4.42 6.12 4.33
N GLN A 216 -3.47 5.56 3.55
CA GLN A 216 -3.76 4.40 2.67
C GLN A 216 -4.33 3.23 3.47
N LEU A 217 -3.69 2.87 4.58
CA LEU A 217 -4.13 1.75 5.40
C LEU A 217 -5.43 2.05 6.16
N ALA A 218 -5.60 3.28 6.67
CA ALA A 218 -6.84 3.69 7.31
C ALA A 218 -8.04 3.64 6.34
N TYR A 219 -7.82 4.05 5.09
CA TYR A 219 -8.86 4.01 4.06
C TYR A 219 -9.16 2.57 3.62
N ALA A 220 -8.15 1.76 3.36
CA ALA A 220 -8.34 0.35 3.02
C ALA A 220 -9.06 -0.40 4.14
N ARG A 221 -8.69 -0.19 5.40
CA ARG A 221 -9.29 -0.81 6.58
C ARG A 221 -10.74 -0.39 6.78
N GLY A 222 -11.03 0.91 6.73
CA GLY A 222 -12.37 1.45 6.88
C GLY A 222 -13.33 0.93 5.79
N MET A 223 -12.90 0.96 4.55
CA MET A 223 -13.71 0.45 3.44
C MET A 223 -13.87 -1.07 3.47
N SER A 224 -12.83 -1.80 3.89
CA SER A 224 -12.94 -3.26 4.07
C SER A 224 -13.98 -3.65 5.11
N LYS A 225 -14.07 -2.92 6.22
CA LYS A 225 -15.15 -3.08 7.22
C LYS A 225 -16.51 -2.78 6.59
N ALA A 226 -16.66 -1.64 5.92
CA ALA A 226 -17.92 -1.22 5.31
C ALA A 226 -18.47 -2.23 4.29
N TYR A 227 -17.60 -2.81 3.47
CA TYR A 227 -17.98 -3.80 2.46
C TYR A 227 -17.89 -5.25 2.93
N LYS A 228 -17.39 -5.50 4.15
CA LYS A 228 -17.12 -6.85 4.69
C LYS A 228 -16.22 -7.66 3.75
N LYS A 229 -15.18 -7.02 3.29
CA LYS A 229 -14.18 -7.56 2.36
C LYS A 229 -12.78 -7.38 2.93
N SER A 230 -11.80 -8.04 2.35
CA SER A 230 -10.43 -8.01 2.85
C SER A 230 -9.55 -7.02 2.09
N PHE A 231 -8.48 -6.59 2.76
CA PHE A 231 -7.41 -5.83 2.15
C PHE A 231 -6.05 -6.44 2.48
N GLY A 232 -5.10 -6.20 1.61
CA GLY A 232 -3.69 -6.47 1.82
C GLY A 232 -2.87 -5.19 1.71
N ALA A 233 -1.56 -5.34 1.60
CA ALA A 233 -0.65 -4.26 1.27
C ALA A 233 0.38 -4.76 0.25
N TYR A 234 0.72 -3.90 -0.68
CA TYR A 234 1.81 -4.10 -1.63
C TYR A 234 2.88 -3.07 -1.37
N TYR A 235 4.05 -3.52 -0.98
CA TYR A 235 5.12 -2.61 -0.64
C TYR A 235 6.11 -2.48 -1.78
N GLU A 236 6.32 -1.26 -2.20
CA GLU A 236 7.33 -0.89 -3.15
C GLU A 236 8.51 -0.25 -2.44
N PRO A 237 9.62 -0.99 -2.22
CA PRO A 237 10.78 -0.45 -1.52
C PRO A 237 11.57 0.55 -2.36
N TRP A 238 11.22 0.75 -3.58
CA TRP A 238 11.83 1.58 -4.62
C TRP A 238 13.36 1.58 -4.65
N GLY A 239 13.86 1.79 -5.80
CA GLY A 239 15.26 1.79 -6.02
C GLY A 239 15.65 0.80 -7.10
N GLY A 240 14.70 0.49 -7.94
CA GLY A 240 14.81 0.02 -9.33
C GLY A 240 15.75 -1.11 -9.70
N ARG A 241 16.76 -1.41 -8.95
CA ARG A 241 17.69 -2.50 -9.20
C ARG A 241 18.38 -2.91 -7.92
N PRO A 242 17.72 -3.61 -7.04
CA PRO A 242 18.23 -3.93 -5.73
C PRO A 242 19.56 -4.68 -5.72
N PHE A 243 19.84 -5.54 -6.70
CA PHE A 243 21.11 -6.26 -6.74
C PHE A 243 22.30 -5.43 -7.21
N SER A 244 22.06 -4.41 -8.01
CA SER A 244 23.12 -3.44 -8.31
C SER A 244 23.37 -2.52 -7.14
N VAL A 245 22.64 -2.68 -6.08
CA VAL A 245 22.52 -1.86 -4.91
C VAL A 245 23.43 -2.28 -3.81
N CYS A 246 24.32 -3.16 -4.03
CA CYS A 246 25.32 -3.52 -3.04
C CYS A 246 26.06 -2.32 -2.43
N ASN A 247 25.85 -1.14 -2.96
CA ASN A 247 26.20 0.12 -2.30
C ASN A 247 25.62 0.25 -0.89
N TYR A 248 24.48 -0.35 -0.62
CA TYR A 248 23.92 -0.40 0.72
C TYR A 248 24.90 -1.06 1.69
N HIS A 249 25.53 -2.15 1.28
CA HIS A 249 26.54 -2.83 2.08
C HIS A 249 27.91 -2.23 1.96
N ALA A 250 28.29 -1.79 0.77
CA ALA A 250 29.59 -1.14 0.57
C ALA A 250 29.74 0.13 1.42
N ASN A 251 28.64 0.71 1.86
CA ASN A 251 28.61 1.93 2.64
C ASN A 251 28.46 1.72 4.14
N GLY A 252 28.45 0.50 4.58
CA GLY A 252 28.26 0.14 5.96
C GLY A 252 26.89 -0.47 6.19
N GLU A 253 26.66 -0.80 7.38
CA GLU A 253 25.65 -1.73 7.79
C GLU A 253 24.43 -1.05 8.37
N ASN A 254 24.43 0.26 8.41
CA ASN A 254 23.29 1.00 8.92
C ASN A 254 22.78 2.00 7.87
N GLU A 255 21.53 2.36 8.01
CA GLU A 255 20.85 3.26 7.10
C GLU A 255 21.40 4.69 7.09
N TRP A 256 22.24 5.05 8.03
CA TRP A 256 22.88 6.38 8.13
C TRP A 256 24.11 6.52 7.24
N ASN A 257 24.67 5.43 6.76
CA ASN A 257 25.81 5.43 5.87
C ASN A 257 25.40 5.63 4.42
N ILE A 258 24.86 6.79 4.10
CA ILE A 258 24.43 7.14 2.76
C ILE A 258 25.59 7.76 2.00
N LYS A 259 25.90 7.20 0.84
CA LYS A 259 26.68 7.91 -0.17
C LYS A 259 25.73 8.48 -1.21
N GLY A 260 25.90 9.73 -1.57
CA GLY A 260 25.20 10.35 -2.68
C GLY A 260 25.32 9.49 -3.94
N GLY A 261 24.20 9.20 -4.58
CA GLY A 261 24.17 8.53 -5.88
C GLY A 261 23.83 9.55 -6.96
N ASP A 262 24.29 9.27 -8.18
CA ASP A 262 24.00 10.14 -9.32
C ASP A 262 22.51 10.15 -9.71
N PHE A 263 21.76 9.15 -9.23
CA PHE A 263 20.33 9.00 -9.48
C PHE A 263 19.58 8.64 -8.19
N PRO A 264 19.04 9.62 -7.49
CA PRO A 264 18.35 9.39 -6.20
C PRO A 264 17.14 8.46 -6.27
N PHE A 265 16.47 8.38 -7.41
CA PHE A 265 15.30 7.51 -7.62
C PHE A 265 15.65 6.11 -8.07
N GLU A 266 16.54 6.02 -9.02
CA GLU A 266 17.00 4.75 -9.56
C GLU A 266 18.21 4.25 -8.80
N SER A 267 18.68 5.03 -7.87
CA SER A 267 19.89 4.70 -7.19
C SER A 267 19.66 3.46 -6.37
N THR A 268 20.52 2.76 -6.52
CA THR A 268 20.93 1.59 -5.84
C THR A 268 21.51 2.02 -4.49
N GLY A 269 21.19 1.31 -3.45
CA GLY A 269 21.66 1.57 -2.10
C GLY A 269 20.71 2.43 -1.27
N CYS A 270 21.27 2.96 -0.21
CA CYS A 270 20.47 3.72 0.77
C CYS A 270 19.77 4.94 0.18
N ASN A 271 20.31 5.50 -0.90
CA ASN A 271 19.69 6.64 -1.59
C ASN A 271 18.61 6.21 -2.57
N GLY A 272 18.65 4.99 -3.06
CA GLY A 272 17.78 4.51 -4.12
C GLY A 272 16.50 3.87 -3.64
N GLY A 273 16.51 3.19 -2.54
CA GLY A 273 15.38 2.45 -2.03
C GLY A 273 14.91 2.91 -0.67
N SER A 274 14.09 2.14 -0.06
CA SER A 274 13.71 2.24 1.34
C SER A 274 14.92 2.02 2.24
N SER A 275 15.00 2.73 3.34
CA SER A 275 15.90 2.32 4.41
C SER A 275 15.43 0.99 5.01
N ARG A 276 16.33 0.24 5.66
CA ARG A 276 15.97 -1.01 6.35
C ARG A 276 14.88 -0.78 7.38
N SER A 277 15.04 0.26 8.18
CA SER A 277 14.12 0.55 9.24
C SER A 277 12.75 0.99 8.72
N LEU A 278 12.67 1.73 7.63
CA LEU A 278 11.39 2.05 7.00
C LEU A 278 10.72 0.78 6.47
N HIS A 279 11.48 -0.09 5.79
CA HIS A 279 10.96 -1.35 5.28
C HIS A 279 10.37 -2.21 6.41
N GLU A 280 11.09 -2.35 7.51
CA GLU A 280 10.62 -3.09 8.69
C GLU A 280 9.37 -2.46 9.29
N ARG A 281 9.37 -1.13 9.51
CA ARG A 281 8.21 -0.42 10.07
C ARG A 281 6.97 -0.55 9.17
N ILE A 282 7.11 -0.46 7.85
CA ILE A 282 5.97 -0.62 6.92
C ILE A 282 5.40 -2.04 6.99
N LEU A 283 6.22 -3.07 6.99
CA LEU A 283 5.75 -4.45 7.09
C LEU A 283 5.00 -4.69 8.42
N ILE A 284 5.59 -4.26 9.54
CA ILE A 284 4.96 -4.36 10.87
C ILE A 284 3.66 -3.57 10.91
N TYR A 285 3.68 -2.34 10.39
CA TYR A 285 2.51 -1.47 10.40
C TYR A 285 1.36 -2.02 9.56
N ALA A 286 1.62 -2.47 8.34
CA ALA A 286 0.60 -3.08 7.49
C ALA A 286 -0.01 -4.32 8.15
N TYR A 287 0.82 -5.20 8.71
CA TYR A 287 0.36 -6.39 9.43
C TYR A 287 -0.52 -6.04 10.64
N LEU A 288 -0.04 -5.15 11.51
CA LEU A 288 -0.77 -4.76 12.71
C LEU A 288 -2.00 -3.87 12.41
N SER A 289 -2.04 -3.23 11.24
CA SER A 289 -3.22 -2.51 10.75
C SER A 289 -4.33 -3.43 10.25
N GLY A 290 -4.10 -4.75 10.21
CA GLY A 290 -5.10 -5.74 9.82
C GLY A 290 -5.05 -6.14 8.35
N ALA A 291 -3.96 -5.85 7.63
CA ALA A 291 -3.76 -6.41 6.29
C ALA A 291 -3.73 -7.95 6.37
N GLU A 292 -4.61 -8.62 5.63
CA GLU A 292 -4.68 -10.07 5.61
C GLU A 292 -3.55 -10.70 4.81
N PHE A 293 -2.94 -9.92 3.93
CA PHE A 293 -1.78 -10.35 3.16
C PHE A 293 -0.88 -9.17 2.83
N ILE A 294 0.40 -9.47 2.67
CA ILE A 294 1.42 -8.50 2.24
C ILE A 294 2.23 -9.10 1.10
N SER A 295 2.61 -8.27 0.16
CA SER A 295 3.55 -8.59 -0.92
C SER A 295 4.50 -7.43 -1.16
N GLU A 296 5.57 -7.68 -1.93
CA GLU A 296 6.55 -6.66 -2.28
C GLU A 296 6.81 -6.64 -3.77
N GLU A 297 7.05 -5.49 -4.34
CA GLU A 297 7.30 -5.38 -5.77
C GLU A 297 8.59 -6.08 -6.19
N TRP A 298 9.68 -5.78 -5.56
CA TRP A 298 11.01 -6.23 -5.96
C TRP A 298 11.52 -7.45 -5.18
N GLY A 299 10.63 -8.20 -4.52
CA GLY A 299 10.98 -9.28 -3.60
C GLY A 299 11.92 -10.34 -4.17
N VAL A 300 11.80 -10.67 -5.46
CA VAL A 300 12.70 -11.62 -6.13
C VAL A 300 14.13 -11.08 -6.25
N TYR A 301 14.24 -9.77 -6.47
CA TYR A 301 15.54 -9.14 -6.76
C TYR A 301 16.22 -8.57 -5.53
N ASN A 302 15.50 -8.30 -4.45
CA ASN A 302 16.06 -7.60 -3.29
C ASN A 302 16.33 -8.49 -2.07
N THR A 303 15.93 -9.77 -2.10
CA THR A 303 16.06 -10.65 -0.95
C THR A 303 17.47 -11.20 -0.74
N PHE A 304 18.19 -11.43 -1.84
CA PHE A 304 19.54 -12.00 -1.79
C PHE A 304 20.53 -11.08 -2.51
N TYR A 305 21.79 -11.15 -2.11
CA TYR A 305 22.88 -10.50 -2.84
C TYR A 305 23.09 -11.10 -4.23
N ASP A 306 22.96 -12.41 -4.31
CA ASP A 306 23.04 -13.16 -5.54
C ASP A 306 22.25 -14.46 -5.44
N SER A 307 21.98 -15.05 -6.59
CA SER A 307 21.24 -16.32 -6.69
C SER A 307 22.13 -17.55 -6.59
N LYS A 308 23.43 -17.40 -6.34
CA LYS A 308 24.38 -18.51 -6.28
C LYS A 308 24.50 -19.06 -4.87
N ASP A 309 24.78 -18.18 -3.93
CA ASP A 309 25.04 -18.56 -2.54
C ASP A 309 23.82 -18.32 -1.61
N PHE A 310 22.85 -17.54 -2.07
CA PHE A 310 21.66 -17.15 -1.33
C PHE A 310 21.99 -16.46 0.00
N VAL A 311 22.99 -15.60 -0.01
CA VAL A 311 23.25 -14.74 1.14
C VAL A 311 22.20 -13.65 1.20
N LEU A 312 21.51 -13.54 2.32
CA LEU A 312 20.47 -12.53 2.51
C LEU A 312 21.03 -11.12 2.37
N SER A 313 20.34 -10.30 1.61
CA SER A 313 20.53 -8.86 1.61
C SER A 313 19.98 -8.24 2.89
N PRO A 314 20.19 -6.96 3.18
CA PRO A 314 19.52 -6.27 4.27
C PRO A 314 17.99 -6.34 4.18
N TYR A 315 17.43 -6.28 2.99
CA TYR A 315 15.99 -6.45 2.80
C TYR A 315 15.56 -7.90 3.07
N GLY A 316 16.38 -8.87 2.72
CA GLY A 316 16.16 -10.27 3.07
C GLY A 316 16.18 -10.50 4.59
N GLU A 317 17.08 -9.84 5.31
CA GLU A 317 17.14 -9.87 6.77
C GLU A 317 15.89 -9.24 7.41
N VAL A 318 15.44 -8.09 6.90
CA VAL A 318 14.20 -7.46 7.34
C VAL A 318 13.01 -8.40 7.15
N LYS A 319 12.88 -9.04 6.00
CA LYS A 319 11.82 -10.02 5.75
C LYS A 319 11.86 -11.17 6.74
N ARG A 320 13.05 -11.71 6.99
CA ARG A 320 13.22 -12.80 7.96
C ARG A 320 12.83 -12.36 9.37
N GLY A 321 13.20 -11.15 9.77
CA GLY A 321 12.80 -10.53 11.03
C GLY A 321 11.30 -10.38 11.13
N PHE A 322 10.67 -9.85 10.10
CA PHE A 322 9.23 -9.67 10.03
C PHE A 322 8.46 -11.00 10.09
N LEU A 323 8.87 -12.02 9.35
CA LEU A 323 8.21 -13.33 9.40
C LEU A 323 8.29 -13.96 10.80
N ARG A 324 9.42 -13.81 11.50
CA ARG A 324 9.54 -14.21 12.91
C ARG A 324 8.63 -13.41 13.83
N PHE A 325 8.46 -12.11 13.56
CA PHE A 325 7.52 -11.27 14.29
C PHE A 325 6.09 -11.76 14.12
N VAL A 326 5.66 -12.06 12.89
CA VAL A 326 4.33 -12.60 12.58
C VAL A 326 4.10 -13.97 13.22
N GLU A 327 5.11 -14.83 13.24
CA GLU A 327 5.02 -16.13 13.89
C GLU A 327 4.83 -16.02 15.41
N LYS A 328 5.49 -15.05 16.01
CA LYS A 328 5.50 -14.84 17.46
C LYS A 328 4.29 -14.07 17.98
N TYR A 329 3.83 -13.10 17.21
CA TYR A 329 2.77 -12.18 17.61
C TYR A 329 1.63 -12.19 16.61
N ARG A 330 0.44 -12.62 17.02
CA ARG A 330 -0.77 -12.41 16.24
C ARG A 330 -1.12 -10.93 16.26
N ALA A 331 -1.50 -10.40 15.12
CA ALA A 331 -2.08 -9.06 15.09
C ALA A 331 -3.34 -9.03 15.99
N GLY A 332 -3.44 -8.04 16.84
CA GLY A 332 -4.68 -7.71 17.52
C GLY A 332 -5.66 -7.03 16.57
N GLU A 333 -6.85 -6.75 17.06
CA GLU A 333 -7.77 -5.89 16.34
C GLU A 333 -7.28 -4.43 16.42
N PHE A 334 -6.98 -3.82 15.28
CA PHE A 334 -6.55 -2.42 15.24
C PHE A 334 -7.63 -1.51 15.84
N PHE A 335 -7.26 -0.68 16.80
CA PHE A 335 -8.21 0.14 17.51
C PHE A 335 -8.36 1.51 16.85
N ALA A 336 -9.39 1.63 16.03
CA ALA A 336 -9.79 2.87 15.37
C ALA A 336 -11.20 3.27 15.85
N PRO A 337 -11.32 3.97 16.98
CA PRO A 337 -12.63 4.33 17.54
C PRO A 337 -13.29 5.51 16.83
N VAL A 338 -12.61 6.15 15.88
CA VAL A 338 -13.09 7.31 15.13
C VAL A 338 -13.04 7.01 13.64
N ALA A 339 -14.13 7.33 12.93
CA ALA A 339 -14.14 7.31 11.48
C ALA A 339 -14.13 8.71 10.90
N ILE A 340 -13.32 8.92 9.88
CA ILE A 340 -13.36 10.10 9.02
C ILE A 340 -14.32 9.79 7.87
N VAL A 341 -15.38 10.59 7.74
CA VAL A 341 -16.46 10.34 6.78
C VAL A 341 -16.30 11.26 5.58
N LEU A 342 -15.95 10.68 4.44
CA LEU A 342 -15.75 11.39 3.18
C LEU A 342 -17.08 11.60 2.42
N PRO A 343 -17.11 12.51 1.44
CA PRO A 343 -18.24 12.64 0.53
C PRO A 343 -18.57 11.30 -0.14
N GLU A 344 -19.86 10.97 -0.21
CA GLU A 344 -20.35 9.74 -0.85
C GLU A 344 -19.85 9.57 -2.28
N ASP A 345 -19.81 10.69 -3.02
CA ASP A 345 -19.46 10.74 -4.43
C ASP A 345 -17.96 10.99 -4.70
N MET A 346 -17.12 11.01 -3.66
CA MET A 346 -15.67 11.15 -3.81
C MET A 346 -15.06 9.82 -4.28
N PRO A 347 -14.57 9.73 -5.53
CA PRO A 347 -14.20 8.43 -6.10
C PRO A 347 -12.83 7.95 -5.66
N VAL A 348 -11.93 8.89 -5.42
CA VAL A 348 -10.52 8.64 -5.13
C VAL A 348 -10.00 9.64 -4.12
N LEU A 349 -9.05 9.21 -3.32
CA LEU A 349 -8.27 10.05 -2.42
C LEU A 349 -6.83 10.05 -2.94
N PRO A 350 -6.31 11.18 -3.44
CA PRO A 350 -4.97 11.21 -3.98
C PRO A 350 -3.92 11.15 -2.87
N SER A 351 -2.89 10.35 -3.08
CA SER A 351 -1.75 10.24 -2.16
C SER A 351 -0.66 11.26 -2.41
N ARG A 352 -0.65 11.85 -3.58
CA ARG A 352 0.22 12.95 -3.98
C ARG A 352 -0.60 14.19 -4.27
N ASP A 353 0.08 15.28 -4.55
CA ASP A 353 -0.50 16.54 -4.93
C ASP A 353 -1.87 16.45 -5.59
N CYS A 354 -2.93 16.58 -4.81
CA CYS A 354 -4.29 16.70 -5.32
C CYS A 354 -4.40 17.74 -6.42
N GLY A 355 -3.51 18.71 -6.42
CA GLY A 355 -3.55 19.82 -7.34
C GLY A 355 -2.97 19.53 -8.71
N GLU A 356 -1.93 18.72 -8.83
CA GLU A 356 -1.37 18.40 -10.15
C GLU A 356 -2.25 17.41 -10.90
N TRP A 357 -2.75 16.42 -10.20
CA TRP A 357 -3.67 15.44 -10.79
C TRP A 357 -4.99 16.05 -11.21
N LEU A 358 -5.52 16.94 -10.39
CA LEU A 358 -6.79 17.58 -10.62
C LEU A 358 -6.63 18.93 -11.34
N GLY A 359 -5.48 19.58 -11.21
CA GLY A 359 -5.20 20.87 -11.85
C GLY A 359 -5.04 20.79 -13.36
N GLU A 360 -4.49 19.68 -13.87
CA GLU A 360 -4.39 19.47 -15.32
C GLU A 360 -5.65 18.88 -15.95
N THR A 361 -6.52 18.27 -15.14
CA THR A 361 -7.81 17.75 -15.60
C THR A 361 -8.92 18.43 -14.79
N PRO A 362 -9.45 19.55 -15.27
CA PRO A 362 -10.38 20.37 -14.50
C PRO A 362 -11.68 19.62 -14.22
N TYR A 363 -12.25 19.88 -13.04
CA TYR A 363 -13.63 19.47 -12.78
C TYR A 363 -14.62 20.32 -13.57
N LYS A 364 -15.66 19.72 -14.09
CA LYS A 364 -16.83 20.45 -14.57
C LYS A 364 -17.58 21.11 -13.41
N ASP A 365 -17.67 20.38 -12.30
CA ASP A 365 -18.35 20.83 -11.09
C ASP A 365 -17.34 21.39 -10.07
N LEU A 366 -17.20 22.70 -10.03
CA LEU A 366 -16.32 23.39 -9.10
C LEU A 366 -16.76 23.28 -7.63
N GLN A 367 -18.04 23.06 -7.35
CA GLN A 367 -18.50 22.84 -5.98
C GLN A 367 -18.06 21.47 -5.49
N ARG A 368 -18.15 20.46 -6.34
CA ARG A 368 -17.62 19.12 -6.07
C ARG A 368 -16.12 19.16 -5.81
N GLN A 369 -15.35 19.86 -6.63
CA GLN A 369 -13.92 20.05 -6.43
C GLN A 369 -13.62 20.65 -5.05
N LYS A 370 -14.32 21.73 -4.68
CA LYS A 370 -14.14 22.37 -3.37
C LYS A 370 -14.47 21.42 -2.22
N LYS A 371 -15.54 20.64 -2.33
CA LYS A 371 -15.93 19.64 -1.35
C LYS A 371 -14.82 18.61 -1.13
N TYR A 372 -14.27 18.06 -2.20
CA TYR A 372 -13.19 17.06 -2.12
C TYR A 372 -11.89 17.64 -1.57
N THR A 373 -11.53 18.85 -2.00
CA THR A 373 -10.36 19.56 -1.46
C THR A 373 -10.50 19.80 0.05
N SER A 374 -11.68 20.22 0.51
CA SER A 374 -11.95 20.40 1.93
C SER A 374 -11.82 19.09 2.72
N ALA A 375 -12.30 17.98 2.16
CA ALA A 375 -12.15 16.67 2.79
C ALA A 375 -10.67 16.26 2.91
N CYS A 376 -9.85 16.47 1.87
CA CYS A 376 -8.41 16.22 1.93
C CYS A 376 -7.72 17.06 3.02
N HIS A 377 -8.06 18.34 3.15
CA HIS A 377 -7.52 19.19 4.21
C HIS A 377 -7.89 18.68 5.61
N GLY A 378 -9.14 18.23 5.80
CA GLY A 378 -9.55 17.66 7.08
C GLY A 378 -8.80 16.38 7.43
N ILE A 379 -8.48 15.54 6.45
CA ILE A 379 -7.64 14.35 6.66
C ILE A 379 -6.23 14.78 7.09
N ASP A 380 -5.60 15.71 6.36
CA ASP A 380 -4.26 16.20 6.69
C ASP A 380 -4.20 16.77 8.12
N GLU A 381 -5.22 17.49 8.51
CA GLU A 381 -5.33 18.07 9.85
C GLU A 381 -5.42 17.01 10.97
N LEU A 382 -6.13 15.91 10.73
CA LEU A 382 -6.34 14.84 11.71
C LEU A 382 -5.20 13.84 11.75
N MET A 383 -4.70 13.45 10.59
CA MET A 383 -3.73 12.36 10.48
C MET A 383 -2.29 12.85 10.36
N GLY A 384 -2.09 14.16 10.24
CA GLY A 384 -0.77 14.77 10.22
C GLY A 384 0.09 14.40 8.99
N ALA A 385 -0.44 13.58 8.09
CA ALA A 385 0.25 13.17 6.88
C ALA A 385 -0.33 13.93 5.69
N SER A 386 0.54 14.34 4.80
CA SER A 386 0.12 15.00 3.59
C SER A 386 -0.39 13.99 2.57
N CYS A 387 -1.68 13.93 2.36
CA CYS A 387 -2.25 13.31 1.17
C CYS A 387 -2.30 14.28 -0.02
N SER A 388 -1.85 15.50 0.16
CA SER A 388 -1.95 16.56 -0.82
C SER A 388 -0.70 17.43 -0.86
N ARG A 389 -0.57 18.25 -1.91
CA ARG A 389 0.47 19.28 -2.01
C ARG A 389 0.43 20.35 -0.90
N TYR A 390 -0.63 20.34 -0.12
CA TYR A 390 -0.81 21.31 0.97
C TYR A 390 -0.10 20.91 2.26
N GLY A 391 0.30 19.64 2.37
CA GLY A 391 1.06 19.19 3.52
C GLY A 391 2.52 19.60 3.48
N ASN A 392 3.07 19.83 4.66
CA ASN A 392 4.45 20.29 4.82
C ASN A 392 5.48 19.15 4.86
N GLU A 393 5.06 17.94 5.19
CA GLU A 393 5.93 16.78 5.28
C GLU A 393 5.48 15.70 4.32
N LYS A 394 6.32 15.41 3.33
CA LYS A 394 6.08 14.41 2.30
C LYS A 394 6.82 13.12 2.62
N LYS A 395 6.44 12.48 3.71
CA LYS A 395 7.05 11.24 4.20
C LYS A 395 6.08 10.07 4.11
N THR A 396 6.61 8.89 3.91
CA THR A 396 5.83 7.65 3.92
C THR A 396 5.12 7.45 5.26
N LEU A 397 5.85 7.63 6.35
CA LEU A 397 5.34 7.66 7.72
C LEU A 397 5.85 8.89 8.44
N ILE A 398 5.03 9.51 9.25
CA ILE A 398 5.41 10.70 10.03
C ILE A 398 5.23 10.44 11.52
N ASN A 399 5.98 11.21 12.33
CA ASN A 399 5.74 11.31 13.76
C ASN A 399 4.59 12.29 14.04
N SER A 400 3.73 11.95 14.97
CA SER A 400 2.60 12.79 15.38
C SER A 400 2.19 12.47 16.82
N ASP A 401 1.85 13.49 17.59
CA ASP A 401 1.25 13.28 18.92
C ASP A 401 -0.23 12.85 18.85
N ILE A 402 -0.85 12.93 17.67
CA ILE A 402 -2.18 12.38 17.44
C ILE A 402 -2.02 10.88 17.19
N PRO A 403 -2.79 10.01 17.88
CA PRO A 403 -2.73 8.57 17.63
C PRO A 403 -3.18 8.22 16.22
N ASP A 404 -2.58 7.21 15.64
CA ASP A 404 -3.13 6.57 14.45
C ASP A 404 -4.30 5.67 14.91
N ALA A 405 -5.48 6.26 14.96
CA ALA A 405 -6.68 5.63 15.53
C ALA A 405 -7.95 6.00 14.73
N PHE A 406 -7.78 6.20 13.43
CA PHE A 406 -8.84 6.57 12.50
C PHE A 406 -9.03 5.50 11.43
N ASP A 407 -10.28 5.27 11.05
CA ASP A 407 -10.62 4.68 9.77
C ASP A 407 -11.16 5.77 8.83
N ILE A 408 -11.03 5.57 7.53
CA ILE A 408 -11.63 6.46 6.53
C ILE A 408 -12.72 5.69 5.81
N ILE A 409 -13.93 6.26 5.79
CA ILE A 409 -15.12 5.68 5.17
C ILE A 409 -15.88 6.76 4.38
N HIS A 410 -16.94 6.37 3.71
CA HIS A 410 -17.80 7.31 2.96
C HIS A 410 -19.17 7.47 3.61
N ALA A 411 -19.86 8.58 3.30
CA ALA A 411 -21.16 8.91 3.87
C ALA A 411 -22.26 7.88 3.58
N ASP A 412 -22.14 7.09 2.52
CA ASP A 412 -23.04 5.99 2.18
C ASP A 412 -22.74 4.67 2.91
N CYS A 413 -21.73 4.65 3.78
CA CYS A 413 -21.36 3.47 4.57
C CYS A 413 -22.05 3.41 5.94
N GLU A 414 -23.32 3.82 6.03
CA GLU A 414 -24.09 3.92 7.30
C GLU A 414 -24.12 2.62 8.12
N SER A 415 -24.00 1.46 7.45
CA SER A 415 -24.03 0.15 8.10
C SER A 415 -22.95 -0.07 9.15
N VAL A 416 -21.84 0.68 9.08
CA VAL A 416 -20.72 0.58 10.03
C VAL A 416 -20.57 1.79 10.95
N PHE A 417 -21.38 2.81 10.81
CA PHE A 417 -21.29 4.01 11.67
C PHE A 417 -21.41 3.69 13.16
N GLY A 418 -22.22 2.71 13.50
CA GLY A 418 -22.40 2.27 14.89
C GLY A 418 -21.17 1.57 15.51
N GLU A 419 -20.16 1.21 14.72
CA GLU A 419 -18.91 0.63 15.20
C GLU A 419 -17.95 1.69 15.75
N TYR A 420 -18.16 2.97 15.41
CA TYR A 420 -17.32 4.08 15.81
C TYR A 420 -17.96 4.92 16.94
N LYS A 421 -17.11 5.39 17.83
CA LYS A 421 -17.53 6.32 18.90
C LYS A 421 -17.88 7.67 18.32
N TYR A 422 -17.10 8.14 17.36
CA TYR A 422 -17.28 9.43 16.71
C TYR A 422 -17.08 9.31 15.20
N LEU A 423 -17.82 10.14 14.48
CA LEU A 423 -17.76 10.30 13.04
C LEU A 423 -17.27 11.71 12.75
N VAL A 424 -16.10 11.86 12.18
CA VAL A 424 -15.63 13.19 11.75
C VAL A 424 -16.27 13.51 10.41
N ASP A 425 -17.13 14.51 10.41
CA ASP A 425 -17.89 14.89 9.24
C ASP A 425 -17.06 15.71 8.24
N LEU A 426 -16.58 15.02 7.21
CA LEU A 426 -16.00 15.62 6.01
C LEU A 426 -16.85 15.31 4.76
N SER A 427 -18.11 14.88 4.95
CA SER A 427 -19.01 14.48 3.87
C SER A 427 -19.41 15.64 2.96
N GLY A 428 -19.38 16.85 3.50
CA GLY A 428 -19.89 18.04 2.83
C GLY A 428 -21.43 18.05 2.71
N ASP A 429 -22.14 17.19 3.45
CA ASP A 429 -23.60 17.23 3.62
C ASP A 429 -23.93 18.04 4.88
N SER A 430 -24.57 19.19 4.72
CA SER A 430 -24.96 20.06 5.84
C SER A 430 -25.94 19.40 6.82
N ALA A 431 -26.64 18.35 6.41
CA ALA A 431 -27.58 17.61 7.24
C ALA A 431 -26.93 16.40 7.94
N PHE A 432 -25.64 16.11 7.70
CA PHE A 432 -24.98 14.92 8.24
C PHE A 432 -25.00 14.90 9.78
N ALA A 433 -24.60 16.00 10.40
CA ALA A 433 -24.58 16.12 11.86
C ALA A 433 -25.99 16.07 12.50
N GLU A 434 -27.03 16.49 11.79
CA GLU A 434 -28.41 16.37 12.25
C GLU A 434 -28.91 14.90 12.27
N LYS A 435 -28.39 14.09 11.33
CA LYS A 435 -28.76 12.67 11.20
C LYS A 435 -27.96 11.78 12.16
N HIS A 436 -26.73 12.16 12.50
CA HIS A 436 -25.79 11.34 13.26
C HIS A 436 -25.33 12.05 14.53
N GLN A 437 -25.89 11.65 15.68
CA GLN A 437 -25.62 12.29 16.98
C GLN A 437 -24.16 12.20 17.45
N ASN A 438 -23.38 11.26 16.91
CA ASN A 438 -21.96 11.11 17.19
C ASN A 438 -21.07 11.78 16.12
N ALA A 439 -21.66 12.56 15.23
CA ALA A 439 -20.90 13.38 14.28
C ALA A 439 -20.24 14.56 14.99
N VAL A 440 -18.97 14.80 14.66
CA VAL A 440 -18.14 15.86 15.22
C VAL A 440 -17.31 16.50 14.12
N ASP A 441 -16.80 17.70 14.35
CA ASP A 441 -15.79 18.29 13.49
C ASP A 441 -14.37 17.80 13.83
N ALA A 442 -13.38 18.18 13.03
CA ALA A 442 -12.01 17.74 13.20
C ALA A 442 -11.38 18.20 14.53
N GLU A 443 -11.64 19.42 14.96
CA GLU A 443 -11.11 19.96 16.23
C GLU A 443 -11.68 19.24 17.44
N GLU A 444 -12.98 19.02 17.43
CA GLU A 444 -13.64 18.27 18.48
C GLU A 444 -13.16 16.82 18.53
N ALA A 445 -12.95 16.19 17.38
CA ALA A 445 -12.39 14.84 17.30
C ALA A 445 -11.00 14.74 17.96
N LYS A 446 -10.11 15.71 17.74
CA LYS A 446 -8.78 15.76 18.38
C LYS A 446 -8.87 15.85 19.91
N ARG A 447 -9.86 16.57 20.40
CA ARG A 447 -10.12 16.67 21.83
C ARG A 447 -10.66 15.34 22.41
N LEU A 448 -11.68 14.79 21.76
CA LEU A 448 -12.38 13.62 22.24
C LEU A 448 -11.57 12.33 22.13
N ILE A 449 -10.71 12.21 21.14
CA ILE A 449 -9.87 11.01 20.98
C ILE A 449 -8.98 10.78 22.21
N LYS A 450 -8.50 11.82 22.83
CA LYS A 450 -7.72 11.72 24.07
C LYS A 450 -8.52 11.13 25.23
N GLU A 451 -9.82 11.38 25.26
CA GLU A 451 -10.69 10.88 26.31
C GLU A 451 -11.01 9.38 26.15
N ILE A 452 -11.13 8.93 24.91
CA ILE A 452 -11.52 7.54 24.58
C ILE A 452 -10.36 6.56 24.48
N MET A 453 -9.14 7.05 24.18
CA MET A 453 -7.97 6.19 24.11
C MET A 453 -7.60 5.64 25.48
N PRO A 454 -7.40 4.32 25.64
CA PRO A 454 -7.00 3.71 26.92
C PRO A 454 -5.54 4.00 27.28
N ILE A 455 -4.74 4.36 26.29
CA ILE A 455 -3.31 4.66 26.37
C ILE A 455 -3.10 5.97 25.64
N TRP A 456 -2.20 6.81 26.17
CA TRP A 456 -1.80 8.03 25.50
C TRP A 456 -0.28 8.12 25.42
N VAL A 457 0.25 8.42 24.24
CA VAL A 457 1.68 8.54 24.01
C VAL A 457 1.99 9.96 23.52
N THR A 458 3.02 10.56 24.07
CA THR A 458 3.59 11.84 23.65
C THR A 458 5.08 11.68 23.40
N GLY A 459 5.70 12.67 22.79
CA GLY A 459 7.14 12.66 22.51
C GLY A 459 7.45 12.80 21.02
N GLY A 460 6.46 13.16 20.21
CA GLY A 460 6.64 13.36 18.78
C GLY A 460 6.95 12.05 18.06
N VAL A 461 6.20 11.00 18.33
CA VAL A 461 6.35 9.65 17.79
C VAL A 461 5.07 9.20 17.10
N HIS A 462 5.15 8.30 16.13
CA HIS A 462 3.97 7.68 15.52
C HIS A 462 3.56 6.48 16.38
N TRP A 463 2.29 6.39 16.76
CA TRP A 463 1.83 5.31 17.61
C TRP A 463 0.38 4.89 17.36
N PHE A 464 0.13 3.63 17.63
CA PHE A 464 -1.19 3.02 17.55
C PHE A 464 -1.31 1.82 18.49
N ILE A 465 -2.53 1.36 18.70
CA ILE A 465 -2.81 0.21 19.55
C ILE A 465 -3.68 -0.82 18.85
N GLY A 466 -3.49 -2.07 19.22
CA GLY A 466 -4.33 -3.19 18.80
C GLY A 466 -4.93 -3.90 20.00
N LYS A 467 -6.22 -4.21 19.97
CA LYS A 467 -6.90 -4.94 21.04
C LYS A 467 -6.59 -6.43 20.95
N ILE A 468 -6.24 -7.02 22.07
CA ILE A 468 -6.03 -8.47 22.22
C ILE A 468 -6.95 -9.01 23.32
N SER A 469 -7.00 -10.35 23.47
CA SER A 469 -7.92 -11.00 24.41
C SER A 469 -7.76 -10.56 25.86
N ASP A 470 -6.54 -10.19 26.25
CA ASP A 470 -6.17 -9.89 27.64
C ASP A 470 -5.49 -8.52 27.79
N GLY A 471 -5.80 -7.58 26.89
CA GLY A 471 -5.25 -6.22 26.97
C GLY A 471 -5.03 -5.57 25.60
N TRP A 472 -3.86 -4.98 25.43
CA TRP A 472 -3.51 -4.20 24.26
C TRP A 472 -2.09 -4.48 23.79
N TYR A 473 -1.87 -4.46 22.50
CA TYR A 473 -0.57 -4.19 21.94
C TYR A 473 -0.43 -2.69 21.72
N LEU A 474 0.72 -2.15 22.10
CA LEU A 474 1.14 -0.78 21.79
C LEU A 474 2.32 -0.87 20.83
N THR A 475 2.23 -0.15 19.74
CA THR A 475 3.31 0.04 18.78
C THR A 475 3.65 1.52 18.70
N VAL A 476 4.95 1.82 18.79
CA VAL A 476 5.48 3.18 18.70
C VAL A 476 6.64 3.18 17.73
N PHE A 477 6.61 4.06 16.73
CA PHE A 477 7.68 4.27 15.77
C PHE A 477 8.33 5.62 15.95
N ASN A 478 9.65 5.68 15.82
CA ASN A 478 10.34 6.92 15.54
C ASN A 478 10.63 6.98 14.02
N ASN A 479 9.84 7.78 13.31
CA ASN A 479 9.95 7.92 11.86
C ASN A 479 11.00 8.95 11.42
N ASP A 480 11.78 9.51 12.32
CA ASP A 480 13.03 10.16 11.94
C ASP A 480 14.00 9.07 11.46
N GLY A 481 14.92 9.42 10.62
CA GLY A 481 15.80 8.45 9.99
C GLY A 481 16.15 8.89 8.58
N ILE A 482 16.37 7.94 7.70
CA ILE A 482 16.59 8.22 6.29
C ILE A 482 15.23 8.41 5.62
N ASP A 483 15.08 9.55 5.00
CA ASP A 483 13.88 9.95 4.30
C ASP A 483 14.21 10.47 2.91
N LYS A 484 13.34 10.19 1.95
CA LYS A 484 13.48 10.69 0.60
C LYS A 484 12.45 11.75 0.30
N SER A 485 12.84 12.74 -0.47
CA SER A 485 11.90 13.65 -1.07
C SER A 485 11.01 12.92 -2.06
N VAL A 486 9.72 13.23 -2.06
CA VAL A 486 8.74 12.72 -3.05
C VAL A 486 9.15 13.07 -4.48
N ASP A 487 9.84 14.22 -4.64
CA ASP A 487 10.35 14.66 -5.95
C ASP A 487 11.68 14.00 -6.32
N GLY A 488 12.17 13.08 -5.49
CA GLY A 488 13.32 12.25 -5.75
C GLY A 488 14.68 12.92 -5.64
N GLY A 489 14.70 14.16 -5.28
CA GLY A 489 15.93 14.95 -5.30
C GLY A 489 16.73 14.94 -4.02
N GLU A 490 16.09 14.79 -2.88
CA GLU A 490 16.75 14.98 -1.59
C GLU A 490 16.57 13.79 -0.65
N VAL A 491 17.69 13.36 -0.07
CA VAL A 491 17.70 12.46 1.07
C VAL A 491 17.82 13.30 2.33
N GLN A 492 16.81 13.25 3.16
CA GLN A 492 16.85 13.87 4.46
C GLN A 492 17.31 12.86 5.51
N ILE A 493 18.25 13.26 6.35
CA ILE A 493 18.71 12.46 7.47
C ILE A 493 18.36 13.23 8.73
N LYS A 494 17.57 12.60 9.60
CA LYS A 494 17.28 13.11 10.92
C LYS A 494 17.77 12.08 11.94
N ASP A 495 18.90 12.35 12.54
CA ASP A 495 19.42 11.56 13.65
C ASP A 495 18.84 12.13 14.95
N ALA A 496 17.60 11.81 15.22
CA ALA A 496 16.88 12.30 16.38
C ALA A 496 16.31 11.14 17.20
N ARG A 497 16.95 10.87 18.33
CA ARG A 497 16.34 10.02 19.35
C ARG A 497 15.12 10.72 19.93
N ARG A 498 14.01 10.01 20.02
CA ARG A 498 12.77 10.45 20.67
C ARG A 498 12.58 9.71 21.99
N VAL A 499 11.88 10.35 22.91
CA VAL A 499 11.44 9.68 24.14
C VAL A 499 9.93 9.60 24.13
N ALA A 500 9.42 8.41 23.92
CA ALA A 500 7.98 8.15 24.03
C ALA A 500 7.59 8.17 25.51
N VAL A 501 6.69 9.05 25.89
CA VAL A 501 6.11 9.11 27.24
C VAL A 501 4.71 8.50 27.19
N ILE A 502 4.56 7.33 27.80
CA ILE A 502 3.39 6.49 27.73
C ILE A 502 2.58 6.61 29.03
N ASP A 503 1.38 7.11 28.93
CA ASP A 503 0.40 7.24 30.00
C ASP A 503 -0.69 6.19 29.83
N ILE A 504 -0.82 5.29 30.80
CA ILE A 504 -1.78 4.18 30.74
C ILE A 504 -2.89 4.44 31.76
N LYS A 505 -4.11 4.58 31.26
CA LYS A 505 -5.28 4.67 32.12
C LYS A 505 -5.47 3.35 32.86
N ASN A 506 -5.93 3.42 34.12
CA ASN A 506 -6.25 2.25 34.95
C ASN A 506 -5.07 1.43 35.49
N ARG A 507 -3.85 2.01 35.58
CA ARG A 507 -2.68 1.40 36.22
C ARG A 507 -2.30 0.00 35.71
N SER A 508 -2.48 -0.26 34.44
CA SER A 508 -2.09 -1.49 33.79
C SER A 508 -0.55 -1.61 33.68
N SER A 509 -0.05 -2.82 33.62
CA SER A 509 1.39 -3.08 33.45
C SER A 509 1.79 -3.02 31.97
N LEU A 510 2.98 -2.51 31.70
CA LEU A 510 3.59 -2.49 30.37
C LEU A 510 4.79 -3.42 30.32
N THR A 511 4.80 -4.30 29.32
CA THR A 511 5.91 -5.23 29.05
C THR A 511 6.43 -5.01 27.63
N GLY A 512 7.68 -4.58 27.48
CA GLY A 512 8.35 -4.48 26.18
C GLY A 512 8.56 -5.86 25.58
N LEU A 513 8.17 -6.04 24.32
CA LEU A 513 8.27 -7.31 23.58
C LEU A 513 9.39 -7.29 22.55
N GLU A 514 9.41 -6.27 21.69
CA GLU A 514 10.41 -6.08 20.63
C GLU A 514 10.85 -4.61 20.53
N GLY A 515 11.97 -4.39 19.86
CA GLY A 515 12.57 -3.07 19.71
C GLY A 515 13.29 -2.61 20.98
N CYS A 516 13.19 -1.33 21.30
CA CYS A 516 13.85 -0.74 22.48
C CYS A 516 13.34 -1.37 23.78
N ARG A 517 14.26 -1.65 24.71
CA ARG A 517 13.93 -2.29 26.01
C ARG A 517 14.27 -1.42 27.22
N ASP A 518 14.81 -0.25 27.01
CA ASP A 518 15.17 0.68 28.08
C ASP A 518 13.91 1.43 28.54
N ILE A 519 13.15 0.78 29.40
CA ILE A 519 11.90 1.33 29.93
C ILE A 519 12.17 1.88 31.33
N THR A 520 11.87 3.15 31.54
CA THR A 520 11.91 3.77 32.86
C THR A 520 10.52 4.22 33.29
N LEU A 521 10.25 4.19 34.60
CA LEU A 521 9.00 4.70 35.15
C LEU A 521 9.31 6.01 35.90
N THR A 522 8.68 7.09 35.42
CA THR A 522 8.87 8.43 35.98
C THR A 522 7.51 9.09 36.17
N ASP A 523 7.19 9.55 37.36
CA ASP A 523 5.92 10.20 37.69
C ASP A 523 4.66 9.41 37.27
N GLY A 524 4.73 8.06 37.35
CA GLY A 524 3.64 7.18 37.01
C GLY A 524 3.47 6.92 35.50
N LYS A 525 4.39 7.43 34.66
CA LYS A 525 4.40 7.22 33.22
C LYS A 525 5.64 6.43 32.80
N TYR A 526 5.50 5.62 31.77
CA TYR A 526 6.63 4.91 31.19
C TYR A 526 7.32 5.79 30.16
N CYS A 527 8.65 5.89 30.26
CA CYS A 527 9.49 6.62 29.32
C CYS A 527 10.36 5.62 28.55
N VAL A 528 10.28 5.65 27.23
CA VAL A 528 10.99 4.73 26.34
C VAL A 528 11.77 5.54 25.31
N PRO A 529 13.13 5.53 25.36
CA PRO A 529 13.93 6.15 24.32
C PRO A 529 13.90 5.28 23.07
N ILE A 530 13.60 5.88 21.92
CA ILE A 530 13.53 5.20 20.62
C ILE A 530 14.48 5.92 19.68
N ASP A 531 15.48 5.21 19.19
CA ASP A 531 16.42 5.75 18.22
C ASP A 531 15.74 6.06 16.89
N ALA A 532 16.33 6.93 16.11
CA ALA A 532 15.79 7.29 14.80
C ALA A 532 15.66 6.05 13.90
N GLY A 533 14.50 5.89 13.28
CA GLY A 533 14.19 4.73 12.44
C GLY A 533 13.78 3.48 13.21
N ASP A 534 13.87 3.48 14.53
CA ASP A 534 13.58 2.30 15.36
C ASP A 534 12.11 2.28 15.84
N TYR A 535 11.75 1.21 16.53
CA TYR A 535 10.40 1.02 17.05
C TYR A 535 10.39 0.40 18.45
N PHE A 536 9.24 0.50 19.08
CA PHE A 536 8.92 -0.15 20.34
C PHE A 536 7.59 -0.87 20.20
N PHE A 537 7.57 -2.17 20.52
CA PHE A 537 6.37 -2.98 20.55
C PHE A 537 6.20 -3.58 21.94
N ALA A 538 5.04 -3.39 22.54
CA ALA A 538 4.76 -3.79 23.91
C ALA A 538 3.37 -4.38 24.08
N LYS A 539 3.22 -5.17 25.16
CA LYS A 539 1.94 -5.64 25.67
C LYS A 539 1.57 -4.86 26.92
N ILE A 540 0.31 -4.49 27.02
CA ILE A 540 -0.30 -3.81 28.16
C ILE A 540 -1.47 -4.66 28.66
N VAL A 541 -1.43 -5.02 29.94
CA VAL A 541 -2.42 -5.89 30.62
C VAL A 541 -2.97 -5.21 31.84
#